data_79eb8ae647d3f63d7ebc6c790da92565
#
_entry.id   79eb8ae647d3f63d7ebc6c790da92565
#
_cell.length_a   1.000
_cell.length_b   1.000
_cell.length_c   1.000
_cell.angle_alpha   90.00
_cell.angle_beta   90.00
_cell.angle_gamma   90.00
#
_symmetry.space_group_name_H-M   'P 1'
#
loop_
_entity.id
_entity.type
_entity.pdbx_description
1 polymer ?
#
loop_
_entity_poly.entity_id
_entity_poly.type
_entity_poly.pdbx_seq_one_letter_code
_entity_poly.pdbx_strand_id
1 'polypeptide(L)'
;MPNDEHLAVLRGGAAAWNAWCAENRGTADLAQAGLRGLDLRGYDLSRADLRGADLRGTNFSGANLSGARLEGANVFKAVFDDADLTGAFLYGAQFLNCAQLGATRNWQSAFRDGDLACGASIPDRPN
;
A
#
# COMPACT_ATOMS: atom_id res chain seq x y z
N MET A 1 -3.10 15.84 3.96
CA MET A 1 -2.30 16.38 2.82
C MET A 1 -1.02 15.58 2.70
N PRO A 2 -0.66 15.10 1.52
CA PRO A 2 0.62 14.44 1.34
C PRO A 2 1.77 15.43 1.42
N ASN A 3 2.97 14.93 1.72
CA ASN A 3 4.18 15.74 1.74
C ASN A 3 4.69 15.92 0.31
N ASP A 4 4.82 17.15 -0.14
CA ASP A 4 5.21 17.45 -1.53
C ASP A 4 6.62 16.95 -1.87
N GLU A 5 7.55 16.98 -0.91
CA GLU A 5 8.90 16.42 -1.12
C GLU A 5 8.84 14.91 -1.33
N HIS A 6 8.05 14.22 -0.51
CA HIS A 6 7.88 12.77 -0.63
C HIS A 6 7.27 12.42 -1.99
N LEU A 7 6.27 13.18 -2.45
CA LEU A 7 5.67 12.96 -3.76
C LEU A 7 6.67 13.17 -4.91
N ALA A 8 7.50 14.20 -4.80
CA ALA A 8 8.50 14.48 -5.83
C ALA A 8 9.51 13.34 -5.95
N VAL A 9 9.99 12.81 -4.81
CA VAL A 9 10.91 11.68 -4.81
C VAL A 9 10.22 10.44 -5.39
N LEU A 10 8.96 10.20 -5.01
CA LEU A 10 8.19 9.06 -5.49
C LEU A 10 8.12 9.05 -7.02
N ARG A 11 7.86 10.21 -7.62
CA ARG A 11 7.75 10.34 -9.07
C ARG A 11 9.08 10.19 -9.79
N GLY A 12 10.18 10.18 -9.06
CA GLY A 12 11.52 10.00 -9.62
C GLY A 12 11.90 8.56 -9.93
N GLY A 13 11.05 7.60 -9.61
CA GLY A 13 11.26 6.18 -9.90
C GLY A 13 11.68 5.36 -8.69
N ALA A 14 11.66 4.03 -8.84
CA ALA A 14 11.91 3.10 -7.73
C ALA A 14 13.33 3.26 -7.16
N ALA A 15 14.34 3.39 -8.01
CA ALA A 15 15.73 3.51 -7.53
C ALA A 15 15.92 4.75 -6.65
N ALA A 16 15.41 5.90 -7.10
CA ALA A 16 15.50 7.16 -6.34
C ALA A 16 14.70 7.07 -5.04
N TRP A 17 13.48 6.52 -5.10
CA TRP A 17 12.63 6.37 -3.93
C TRP A 17 13.25 5.43 -2.89
N ASN A 18 13.72 4.27 -3.33
CA ASN A 18 14.27 3.27 -2.42
C ASN A 18 15.56 3.77 -1.76
N ALA A 19 16.40 4.50 -2.50
CA ALA A 19 17.59 5.13 -1.94
C ALA A 19 17.22 6.18 -0.89
N TRP A 20 16.20 7.00 -1.19
CA TRP A 20 15.70 7.99 -0.24
C TRP A 20 15.17 7.34 1.04
N CYS A 21 14.41 6.24 0.91
CA CYS A 21 13.89 5.50 2.07
C CYS A 21 15.01 4.94 2.94
N ALA A 22 16.10 4.48 2.34
CA ALA A 22 17.24 3.94 3.10
C ALA A 22 17.90 5.01 3.98
N GLU A 23 17.85 6.26 3.55
CA GLU A 23 18.43 7.40 4.30
C GLU A 23 17.42 8.07 5.23
N ASN A 24 16.13 7.95 4.94
CA ASN A 24 15.05 8.65 5.67
C ASN A 24 14.13 7.61 6.32
N ARG A 25 14.40 7.30 7.58
CA ARG A 25 13.72 6.21 8.29
C ARG A 25 12.34 6.56 8.82
N GLY A 26 11.89 7.77 8.59
CA GLY A 26 10.55 8.20 8.97
C GLY A 26 9.50 7.64 8.03
N THR A 27 8.24 7.74 8.43
CA THR A 27 7.11 7.30 7.60
C THR A 27 6.96 8.23 6.40
N ALA A 28 6.90 7.64 5.21
CA ALA A 28 6.57 8.41 4.00
C ALA A 28 5.12 8.88 4.09
N ASP A 29 4.90 10.18 3.94
CA ASP A 29 3.57 10.78 4.03
C ASP A 29 3.00 10.96 2.62
N LEU A 30 2.16 10.02 2.23
CA LEU A 30 1.47 10.00 0.95
C LEU A 30 -0.05 9.98 1.14
N ALA A 31 -0.52 10.38 2.34
CA ALA A 31 -1.94 10.38 2.66
C ALA A 31 -2.70 11.27 1.67
N GLN A 32 -3.77 10.74 1.13
CA GLN A 32 -4.65 11.41 0.17
C GLN A 32 -3.96 11.80 -1.16
N ALA A 33 -2.79 11.22 -1.43
CA ALA A 33 -2.06 11.52 -2.67
C ALA A 33 -2.81 11.00 -3.90
N GLY A 34 -2.72 11.74 -4.99
CA GLY A 34 -3.24 11.31 -6.29
C GLY A 34 -2.16 10.50 -7.02
N LEU A 35 -2.25 9.18 -6.91
CA LEU A 35 -1.26 8.26 -7.48
C LEU A 35 -1.87 7.35 -8.55
N ARG A 36 -3.02 7.74 -9.08
CA ARG A 36 -3.77 6.96 -10.06
C ARG A 36 -2.92 6.58 -11.26
N GLY A 37 -2.90 5.29 -11.59
CA GLY A 37 -2.24 4.78 -12.78
C GLY A 37 -0.71 4.78 -12.74
N LEU A 38 -0.09 5.11 -11.59
CA LEU A 38 1.36 5.14 -11.50
C LEU A 38 1.97 3.75 -11.49
N ASP A 39 3.19 3.66 -11.98
CA ASP A 39 4.00 2.44 -11.89
C ASP A 39 4.84 2.52 -10.62
N LEU A 40 4.40 1.78 -9.59
CA LEU A 40 5.09 1.71 -8.30
C LEU A 40 5.69 0.32 -8.07
N ARG A 41 5.99 -0.40 -9.16
CA ARG A 41 6.59 -1.73 -9.06
C ARG A 41 7.95 -1.68 -8.36
N GLY A 42 8.12 -2.56 -7.39
CA GLY A 42 9.39 -2.69 -6.67
C GLY A 42 9.70 -1.58 -5.70
N TYR A 43 8.77 -0.66 -5.44
CA TYR A 43 8.97 0.42 -4.49
C TYR A 43 8.96 -0.10 -3.05
N ASP A 44 9.82 0.46 -2.22
CA ASP A 44 9.75 0.25 -0.77
C ASP A 44 8.74 1.24 -0.18
N LEU A 45 7.52 0.76 0.01
CA LEU A 45 6.44 1.52 0.62
C LEU A 45 6.11 0.99 2.01
N SER A 46 7.08 0.30 2.64
CA SER A 46 6.88 -0.24 3.98
C SER A 46 6.55 0.89 4.95
N ARG A 47 5.48 0.68 5.70
CA ARG A 47 4.95 1.64 6.69
C ARG A 47 4.55 3.00 6.11
N ALA A 48 4.49 3.14 4.80
CA ALA A 48 4.05 4.39 4.17
C ALA A 48 2.60 4.72 4.56
N ASP A 49 2.32 6.00 4.74
CA ASP A 49 0.97 6.47 4.99
C ASP A 49 0.29 6.76 3.66
N LEU A 50 -0.58 5.85 3.22
CA LEU A 50 -1.36 5.96 1.99
C LEU A 50 -2.85 6.10 2.29
N ARG A 51 -3.21 6.53 3.51
CA ARG A 51 -4.61 6.65 3.90
C ARG A 51 -5.34 7.62 2.97
N GLY A 52 -6.49 7.16 2.47
CA GLY A 52 -7.33 7.98 1.60
C GLY A 52 -6.72 8.29 0.23
N ALA A 53 -5.61 7.68 -0.14
CA ALA A 53 -4.96 7.94 -1.43
C ALA A 53 -5.79 7.41 -2.60
N ASP A 54 -5.70 8.08 -3.74
CA ASP A 54 -6.29 7.60 -4.98
C ASP A 54 -5.28 6.68 -5.68
N LEU A 55 -5.50 5.37 -5.53
CA LEU A 55 -4.62 4.34 -6.07
C LEU A 55 -5.26 3.56 -7.21
N ARG A 56 -6.28 4.15 -7.86
CA ARG A 56 -6.98 3.48 -8.95
C ARG A 56 -6.02 3.16 -10.09
N GLY A 57 -5.96 1.89 -10.47
CA GLY A 57 -5.09 1.43 -11.56
C GLY A 57 -3.59 1.51 -11.28
N THR A 58 -3.19 1.83 -10.06
CA THR A 58 -1.77 1.87 -9.67
C THR A 58 -1.20 0.45 -9.68
N ASN A 59 0.01 0.30 -10.19
CA ASN A 59 0.68 -1.00 -10.24
C ASN A 59 1.71 -1.11 -9.11
N PHE A 60 1.40 -1.96 -8.12
CA PHE A 60 2.26 -2.24 -6.97
C PHE A 60 2.97 -3.58 -7.08
N SER A 61 3.08 -4.16 -8.27
CA SER A 61 3.66 -5.50 -8.42
C SER A 61 5.07 -5.55 -7.81
N GLY A 62 5.28 -6.51 -6.91
CA GLY A 62 6.56 -6.68 -6.23
C GLY A 62 6.92 -5.58 -5.25
N ALA A 63 6.04 -4.64 -4.96
CA ALA A 63 6.32 -3.56 -4.00
C ALA A 63 6.29 -4.11 -2.57
N ASN A 64 7.05 -3.47 -1.69
CA ASN A 64 7.01 -3.77 -0.27
C ASN A 64 5.98 -2.83 0.39
N LEU A 65 4.83 -3.38 0.76
CA LEU A 65 3.76 -2.65 1.45
C LEU A 65 3.61 -3.13 2.89
N SER A 66 4.64 -3.76 3.47
CA SER A 66 4.56 -4.27 4.83
C SER A 66 4.34 -3.11 5.81
N GLY A 67 3.34 -3.25 6.68
CA GLY A 67 2.96 -2.21 7.63
C GLY A 67 2.42 -0.93 7.01
N ALA A 68 2.22 -0.88 5.70
CA ALA A 68 1.67 0.31 5.03
C ALA A 68 0.23 0.56 5.47
N ARG A 69 -0.16 1.81 5.50
CA ARG A 69 -1.51 2.23 5.89
C ARG A 69 -2.31 2.57 4.64
N LEU A 70 -3.32 1.74 4.36
CA LEU A 70 -4.17 1.89 3.18
C LEU A 70 -5.63 2.15 3.57
N GLU A 71 -5.88 2.57 4.82
CA GLU A 71 -7.24 2.79 5.29
C GLU A 71 -7.93 3.86 4.44
N GLY A 72 -9.09 3.50 3.90
CA GLY A 72 -9.88 4.41 3.08
C GLY A 72 -9.30 4.71 1.69
N ALA A 73 -8.17 4.11 1.32
CA ALA A 73 -7.62 4.29 -0.02
C ALA A 73 -8.50 3.65 -1.08
N ASN A 74 -8.56 4.24 -2.26
CA ASN A 74 -9.30 3.68 -3.38
C ASN A 74 -8.35 2.85 -4.26
N VAL A 75 -8.52 1.52 -4.24
CA VAL A 75 -7.66 0.58 -4.95
C VAL A 75 -8.36 -0.07 -6.15
N PHE A 76 -9.38 0.60 -6.71
CA PHE A 76 -10.09 0.08 -7.86
C PHE A 76 -9.12 -0.24 -9.00
N LYS A 77 -9.11 -1.50 -9.43
CA LYS A 77 -8.22 -2.01 -10.50
C LYS A 77 -6.72 -1.85 -10.21
N ALA A 78 -6.32 -1.57 -8.97
CA ALA A 78 -4.91 -1.59 -8.60
C ALA A 78 -4.36 -3.01 -8.71
N VAL A 79 -3.10 -3.12 -9.13
CA VAL A 79 -2.43 -4.41 -9.31
C VAL A 79 -1.46 -4.62 -8.15
N PHE A 80 -1.62 -5.74 -7.44
CA PHE A 80 -0.82 -6.05 -6.25
C PHE A 80 -0.01 -7.34 -6.40
N ASP A 81 0.21 -7.81 -7.62
CA ASP A 81 0.86 -9.10 -7.84
C ASP A 81 2.21 -9.16 -7.14
N ASP A 82 2.40 -10.16 -6.25
CA ASP A 82 3.61 -10.36 -5.46
C ASP A 82 3.99 -9.19 -4.54
N ALA A 83 3.11 -8.23 -4.32
CA ALA A 83 3.35 -7.21 -3.30
C ALA A 83 3.32 -7.84 -1.90
N ASP A 84 4.17 -7.35 -1.01
CA ASP A 84 4.23 -7.84 0.37
C ASP A 84 3.29 -7.01 1.24
N LEU A 85 2.24 -7.64 1.78
CA LEU A 85 1.26 -6.98 2.65
C LEU A 85 1.41 -7.37 4.13
N THR A 86 2.58 -7.83 4.55
CA THR A 86 2.81 -8.21 5.95
C THR A 86 2.37 -7.09 6.89
N GLY A 87 1.37 -7.35 7.74
CA GLY A 87 0.90 -6.38 8.74
C GLY A 87 0.36 -5.08 8.18
N ALA A 88 0.02 -5.01 6.89
CA ALA A 88 -0.58 -3.81 6.30
C ALA A 88 -1.96 -3.54 6.89
N PHE A 89 -2.37 -2.27 6.92
CA PHE A 89 -3.66 -1.84 7.43
C PHE A 89 -4.59 -1.55 6.27
N LEU A 90 -5.63 -2.37 6.09
CA LEU A 90 -6.52 -2.32 4.92
C LEU A 90 -7.96 -1.92 5.27
N TYR A 91 -8.23 -1.46 6.49
CA TYR A 91 -9.60 -1.12 6.92
C TYR A 91 -10.19 -0.04 6.01
N GLY A 92 -11.39 -0.30 5.52
CA GLY A 92 -12.11 0.68 4.70
C GLY A 92 -11.49 0.93 3.32
N ALA A 93 -10.48 0.15 2.89
CA ALA A 93 -9.96 0.26 1.54
C ALA A 93 -11.07 0.00 0.53
N GLN A 94 -11.27 0.94 -0.40
CA GLN A 94 -12.39 0.89 -1.32
C GLN A 94 -12.07 0.02 -2.53
N PHE A 95 -13.02 -0.84 -2.90
CA PHE A 95 -12.93 -1.72 -4.07
C PHE A 95 -11.83 -2.77 -3.98
N LEU A 96 -11.32 -3.04 -2.78
CA LEU A 96 -10.41 -4.15 -2.55
C LEU A 96 -11.20 -5.46 -2.55
N ASN A 97 -10.64 -6.50 -3.18
CA ASN A 97 -11.31 -7.80 -3.27
C ASN A 97 -10.34 -8.94 -3.00
N CYS A 98 -10.89 -10.15 -2.83
CA CYS A 98 -10.08 -11.32 -2.51
C CYS A 98 -9.13 -11.73 -3.64
N ALA A 99 -9.48 -11.46 -4.89
CA ALA A 99 -8.58 -11.75 -6.01
C ALA A 99 -7.31 -10.90 -5.94
N GLN A 100 -7.46 -9.60 -5.64
CA GLN A 100 -6.31 -8.72 -5.43
C GLN A 100 -5.46 -9.19 -4.25
N LEU A 101 -6.10 -9.52 -3.12
CA LEU A 101 -5.38 -10.00 -1.93
C LEU A 101 -4.66 -11.31 -2.20
N GLY A 102 -5.32 -12.27 -2.85
CA GLY A 102 -4.74 -13.57 -3.12
C GLY A 102 -3.51 -13.53 -4.01
N ALA A 103 -3.32 -12.47 -4.77
CA ALA A 103 -2.13 -12.28 -5.60
C ALA A 103 -0.93 -11.75 -4.82
N THR A 104 -1.12 -11.31 -3.57
CA THR A 104 -0.07 -10.74 -2.73
C THR A 104 0.63 -11.80 -1.89
N ARG A 105 1.72 -11.36 -1.24
CA ARG A 105 2.41 -12.18 -0.25
C ARG A 105 2.03 -11.73 1.15
N ASN A 106 1.83 -12.69 2.06
CA ASN A 106 1.61 -12.45 3.49
C ASN A 106 0.35 -11.64 3.82
N TRP A 107 -0.64 -11.65 2.93
CA TRP A 107 -1.89 -10.91 3.13
C TRP A 107 -2.68 -11.39 4.36
N GLN A 108 -2.48 -12.63 4.77
CA GLN A 108 -3.19 -13.20 5.92
C GLN A 108 -2.87 -12.44 7.21
N SER A 109 -1.71 -11.82 7.32
CA SER A 109 -1.32 -11.01 8.48
C SER A 109 -1.83 -9.57 8.41
N ALA A 110 -2.41 -9.14 7.28
CA ALA A 110 -2.92 -7.79 7.14
C ALA A 110 -4.20 -7.60 7.96
N PHE A 111 -4.38 -6.39 8.50
CA PHE A 111 -5.57 -6.02 9.26
C PHE A 111 -6.67 -5.62 8.27
N ARG A 112 -7.80 -6.33 8.28
CA ARG A 112 -8.83 -6.27 7.24
C ARG A 112 -10.23 -6.21 7.84
N ASP A 113 -11.17 -5.71 7.06
CA ASP A 113 -12.59 -5.80 7.41
C ASP A 113 -13.09 -7.24 7.23
N GLY A 114 -14.19 -7.57 7.90
CA GLY A 114 -14.73 -8.93 7.92
C GLY A 114 -15.07 -9.51 6.55
N ASP A 115 -15.51 -8.66 5.61
CA ASP A 115 -15.84 -9.08 4.24
C ASP A 115 -14.60 -9.46 3.42
N LEU A 116 -13.41 -9.15 3.92
CA LEU A 116 -12.14 -9.49 3.29
C LEU A 116 -11.40 -10.61 4.02
N ALA A 117 -12.10 -11.46 4.74
CA ALA A 117 -11.48 -12.65 5.36
C ALA A 117 -10.84 -13.56 4.31
N CYS A 118 -11.47 -13.72 3.17
CA CYS A 118 -10.94 -14.47 2.02
C CYS A 118 -10.45 -15.87 2.39
N GLY A 119 -11.13 -16.52 3.34
CA GLY A 119 -10.81 -17.87 3.77
C GLY A 119 -9.74 -17.97 4.86
N ALA A 120 -9.26 -16.86 5.40
CA ALA A 120 -8.26 -16.85 6.46
C ALA A 120 -8.71 -15.98 7.64
N SER A 121 -8.29 -16.34 8.84
CA SER A 121 -8.58 -15.55 10.03
C SER A 121 -8.00 -14.15 9.90
N ILE A 122 -8.74 -13.17 10.41
CA ILE A 122 -8.30 -11.78 10.41
C ILE A 122 -7.62 -11.50 11.74
N PRO A 123 -6.39 -10.91 11.75
CA PRO A 123 -5.74 -10.53 13.01
C PRO A 123 -6.59 -9.53 13.80
N ASP A 124 -6.49 -9.58 15.12
CA ASP A 124 -7.15 -8.61 15.98
C ASP A 124 -6.61 -7.21 15.70
N ARG A 125 -7.51 -6.21 15.78
CA ARG A 125 -7.12 -4.83 15.57
C ARG A 125 -6.06 -4.43 16.60
N PRO A 126 -4.91 -3.91 16.17
CA PRO A 126 -3.86 -3.50 17.10
C PRO A 126 -4.32 -2.32 17.97
N ASN A 127 -3.81 -2.27 19.19
CA ASN A 127 -4.11 -1.18 20.13
C ASN A 127 -3.31 0.08 19.79
#